data_941dcf6d0ed2795824ba1d146e5286c5
#
_entry.id   941dcf6d0ed2795824ba1d146e5286c5
#
_cell.length_a   1.000
_cell.length_b   1.000
_cell.length_c   1.000
_cell.angle_alpha   90.00
_cell.angle_beta   90.00
_cell.angle_gamma   90.00
#
_symmetry.space_group_name_H-M   'P 1'
#
loop_
_entity.id
_entity.type
_entity.pdbx_description
1 polymer ?
#
loop_
_entity_poly.entity_id
_entity_poly.type
_entity_poly.pdbx_seq_one_letter_code
_entity_poly.pdbx_strand_id
1 'polypeptide(L)'
;FPEGMDTTAARVVTYPQDNTLYVSFNSIANRSTEYFVAGGDSMTVTGCATTEASSEKYMYFKIAFWELSDDKTSTSYVQGSTIYYCADGSAYQYNVTGLAPGKQYKITISYDNGNKYYVTGGLKVEGLGSEELNTYGEESTNS
;
A
#
# COMPACT_ATOMS: atom_id res chain seq x y z
N PHE A 1 -13.87 -4.31 0.35
CA PHE A 1 -13.31 -3.97 -0.96
C PHE A 1 -14.43 -3.78 -1.97
N PRO A 2 -14.25 -2.91 -2.97
CA PRO A 2 -15.30 -2.63 -3.94
C PRO A 2 -15.63 -3.83 -4.81
N GLU A 3 -16.87 -3.86 -5.29
CA GLU A 3 -17.34 -4.87 -6.22
C GLU A 3 -16.53 -4.78 -7.51
N GLY A 4 -16.16 -5.92 -8.07
CA GLY A 4 -15.36 -5.98 -9.28
C GLY A 4 -13.87 -6.09 -9.02
N MET A 5 -13.43 -5.90 -7.79
CA MET A 5 -12.03 -6.09 -7.42
C MET A 5 -11.78 -7.56 -7.09
N ASP A 6 -10.92 -8.19 -7.88
CA ASP A 6 -10.54 -9.59 -7.63
C ASP A 6 -9.32 -9.61 -6.69
N THR A 7 -9.57 -9.84 -5.41
CA THR A 7 -8.51 -9.83 -4.39
C THR A 7 -7.61 -11.07 -4.45
N THR A 8 -7.91 -12.02 -5.34
CA THR A 8 -7.12 -13.24 -5.48
C THR A 8 -6.36 -13.32 -6.80
N ALA A 9 -6.49 -12.30 -7.67
CA ALA A 9 -5.92 -12.33 -9.02
C ALA A 9 -4.38 -12.34 -9.02
N ALA A 10 -3.76 -11.68 -8.03
CA ALA A 10 -2.31 -11.57 -7.93
C ALA A 10 -1.91 -11.44 -6.47
N ARG A 11 -0.59 -11.43 -6.21
CA ARG A 11 -0.09 -11.20 -4.86
C ARG A 11 -0.49 -9.83 -4.33
N VAL A 12 -0.48 -8.81 -5.19
CA VAL A 12 -0.95 -7.48 -4.85
C VAL A 12 -1.86 -6.98 -5.97
N VAL A 13 -3.05 -6.56 -5.62
CA VAL A 13 -4.03 -5.99 -6.54
C VAL A 13 -4.37 -4.58 -6.07
N THR A 14 -4.32 -3.63 -6.98
CA THR A 14 -4.58 -2.22 -6.71
C THR A 14 -5.82 -1.78 -7.49
N TYR A 15 -6.78 -1.19 -6.81
CA TYR A 15 -8.05 -0.78 -7.41
C TYR A 15 -8.41 0.64 -7.00
N PRO A 16 -8.33 1.63 -7.90
CA PRO A 16 -8.76 2.99 -7.60
C PRO A 16 -10.27 3.13 -7.75
N GLN A 17 -10.89 3.88 -6.83
CA GLN A 17 -12.32 4.17 -6.89
C GLN A 17 -12.55 5.54 -6.25
N ASP A 18 -13.03 6.50 -7.02
CA ASP A 18 -13.20 7.89 -6.59
C ASP A 18 -11.85 8.44 -6.10
N ASN A 19 -11.77 8.94 -4.89
CA ASN A 19 -10.53 9.49 -4.31
C ASN A 19 -9.83 8.46 -3.43
N THR A 20 -10.15 7.18 -3.59
CA THR A 20 -9.68 6.12 -2.71
C THR A 20 -9.02 5.02 -3.51
N LEU A 21 -7.89 4.54 -3.01
CA LEU A 21 -7.21 3.39 -3.57
C LEU A 21 -7.38 2.21 -2.63
N TYR A 22 -7.89 1.11 -3.17
CA TYR A 22 -7.98 -0.15 -2.43
C TYR A 22 -6.84 -1.06 -2.87
N VAL A 23 -6.14 -1.62 -1.91
CA VAL A 23 -5.02 -2.53 -2.16
C VAL A 23 -5.30 -3.84 -1.45
N SER A 24 -5.24 -4.94 -2.18
CA SER A 24 -5.34 -6.29 -1.63
C SER A 24 -4.01 -6.98 -1.76
N PHE A 25 -3.55 -7.66 -0.73
CA PHE A 25 -2.33 -8.46 -0.80
C PHE A 25 -2.57 -9.84 -0.19
N ASN A 26 -1.98 -10.85 -0.84
CA ASN A 26 -2.18 -12.25 -0.48
C ASN A 26 -0.85 -12.95 -0.26
N SER A 27 -0.60 -13.42 0.95
CA SER A 27 0.58 -14.23 1.30
C SER A 27 1.88 -13.61 0.81
N ILE A 28 2.12 -12.36 1.22
CA ILE A 28 3.31 -11.61 0.78
C ILE A 28 4.29 -11.39 1.93
N ALA A 29 5.53 -11.11 1.55
CA ALA A 29 6.57 -10.65 2.48
C ALA A 29 7.03 -9.24 2.07
N ASN A 30 7.44 -9.05 0.82
CA ASN A 30 7.88 -7.76 0.29
C ASN A 30 7.28 -7.57 -1.10
N ARG A 31 6.42 -6.58 -1.25
CA ARG A 31 5.77 -6.26 -2.53
C ARG A 31 5.48 -4.77 -2.60
N SER A 32 5.20 -4.29 -3.81
CA SER A 32 4.83 -2.89 -4.05
C SER A 32 3.50 -2.80 -4.78
N THR A 33 2.78 -1.70 -4.55
CA THR A 33 1.58 -1.38 -5.34
C THR A 33 1.97 -0.78 -6.68
N GLU A 34 0.99 -0.63 -7.56
CA GLU A 34 1.13 0.23 -8.73
C GLU A 34 1.22 1.68 -8.27
N TYR A 35 1.69 2.56 -9.16
CA TYR A 35 1.77 3.99 -8.87
C TYR A 35 0.40 4.61 -8.84
N PHE A 36 0.23 5.61 -7.98
CA PHE A 36 -0.99 6.39 -7.87
C PHE A 36 -0.62 7.86 -7.65
N VAL A 37 -1.58 8.75 -7.86
CA VAL A 37 -1.37 10.20 -7.76
C VAL A 37 -1.92 10.72 -6.45
N ALA A 38 -1.12 11.51 -5.72
CA ALA A 38 -1.58 12.17 -4.51
C ALA A 38 -2.45 13.38 -4.86
N GLY A 39 -3.58 13.53 -4.18
CA GLY A 39 -4.48 14.67 -4.39
C GLY A 39 -4.16 15.85 -3.50
N GLY A 40 -3.29 15.67 -2.52
CA GLY A 40 -2.91 16.72 -1.58
C GLY A 40 -1.56 16.40 -0.95
N ASP A 41 -1.21 17.13 0.10
CA ASP A 41 0.05 16.92 0.80
C ASP A 41 -0.03 15.79 1.85
N SER A 42 -1.19 15.19 2.02
CA SER A 42 -1.37 14.08 2.95
C SER A 42 -2.36 13.07 2.41
N MET A 43 -2.26 11.86 2.91
CA MET A 43 -3.20 10.77 2.61
C MET A 43 -3.47 9.98 3.87
N THR A 44 -4.67 9.40 3.96
CA THR A 44 -5.05 8.55 5.08
C THR A 44 -4.99 7.10 4.64
N VAL A 45 -4.27 6.27 5.39
CA VAL A 45 -4.10 4.84 5.06
C VAL A 45 -4.68 4.00 6.19
N THR A 46 -5.66 3.18 5.85
CA THR A 46 -6.25 2.21 6.77
C THR A 46 -5.78 0.82 6.36
N GLY A 47 -5.17 0.10 7.29
CA GLY A 47 -4.67 -1.25 7.02
C GLY A 47 -5.40 -2.29 7.87
N CYS A 48 -5.68 -3.44 7.27
CA CYS A 48 -6.29 -4.58 7.97
C CYS A 48 -5.69 -5.85 7.38
N ALA A 49 -5.06 -6.67 8.22
CA ALA A 49 -4.37 -7.86 7.74
C ALA A 49 -4.31 -8.95 8.79
N THR A 50 -3.95 -10.16 8.35
CA THR A 50 -3.71 -11.30 9.21
C THR A 50 -2.41 -11.99 8.80
N THR A 51 -1.84 -12.77 9.71
CA THR A 51 -0.66 -13.59 9.45
C THR A 51 -0.80 -14.92 10.18
N GLU A 52 -0.05 -15.94 9.73
CA GLU A 52 -0.02 -17.23 10.38
C GLU A 52 0.69 -17.20 11.74
N ALA A 53 1.48 -16.15 12.00
CA ALA A 53 2.20 -16.00 13.26
C ALA A 53 1.23 -15.84 14.42
N SER A 54 1.51 -16.49 15.54
CA SER A 54 0.70 -16.38 16.74
C SER A 54 1.35 -15.53 17.82
N SER A 55 2.65 -15.26 17.68
CA SER A 55 3.39 -14.43 18.63
C SER A 55 3.29 -12.96 18.24
N GLU A 56 2.96 -12.10 19.17
CA GLU A 56 2.78 -10.68 18.94
C GLU A 56 3.99 -10.04 18.25
N LYS A 57 5.20 -10.43 18.59
CA LYS A 57 6.41 -9.87 17.99
C LYS A 57 6.54 -10.14 16.49
N TYR A 58 5.82 -11.11 15.96
CA TYR A 58 5.83 -11.50 14.55
C TYR A 58 4.59 -11.01 13.79
N MET A 59 3.73 -10.22 14.42
CA MET A 59 2.48 -9.81 13.82
C MET A 59 2.54 -8.45 13.11
N TYR A 60 3.67 -7.74 13.20
CA TYR A 60 3.78 -6.41 12.61
C TYR A 60 4.37 -6.46 11.21
N PHE A 61 3.73 -5.73 10.31
CA PHE A 61 4.28 -5.44 9.00
C PHE A 61 4.29 -3.92 8.82
N LYS A 62 4.99 -3.45 7.81
CA LYS A 62 5.10 -2.00 7.57
C LYS A 62 4.81 -1.67 6.13
N ILE A 63 4.38 -0.42 5.92
CA ILE A 63 4.28 0.17 4.60
C ILE A 63 5.14 1.42 4.54
N ALA A 64 5.52 1.83 3.35
CA ALA A 64 6.25 3.07 3.12
C ALA A 64 5.85 3.63 1.76
N PHE A 65 5.87 4.96 1.65
CA PHE A 65 5.58 5.66 0.40
C PHE A 65 6.89 5.98 -0.32
N TRP A 66 6.89 5.79 -1.63
CA TRP A 66 8.01 6.11 -2.51
C TRP A 66 7.51 7.01 -3.63
N GLU A 67 8.18 8.13 -3.84
CA GLU A 67 7.84 9.11 -4.87
C GLU A 67 8.55 8.78 -6.17
N LEU A 68 7.79 8.80 -7.27
CA LEU A 68 8.34 8.64 -8.62
C LEU A 68 8.89 9.98 -9.10
N SER A 69 10.10 9.98 -9.65
CA SER A 69 10.72 11.19 -10.21
C SER A 69 9.92 11.71 -11.40
N ASP A 70 10.10 13.00 -11.73
CA ASP A 70 9.37 13.65 -12.83
C ASP A 70 9.67 12.99 -14.18
N ASP A 71 10.90 12.51 -14.39
CA ASP A 71 11.27 11.80 -15.60
C ASP A 71 10.95 10.30 -15.55
N LYS A 72 10.35 9.83 -14.44
CA LYS A 72 9.90 8.47 -14.25
C LYS A 72 11.01 7.41 -14.31
N THR A 73 12.23 7.81 -14.00
CA THR A 73 13.39 6.90 -14.05
C THR A 73 13.84 6.40 -12.69
N SER A 74 13.41 7.03 -11.60
CA SER A 74 13.83 6.66 -10.26
C SER A 74 12.74 6.89 -9.24
N THR A 75 12.91 6.29 -8.06
CA THR A 75 12.01 6.51 -6.92
C THR A 75 12.81 6.95 -5.71
N SER A 76 12.18 7.73 -4.85
CA SER A 76 12.78 8.22 -3.62
C SER A 76 11.87 7.96 -2.44
N TYR A 77 12.44 7.55 -1.32
CA TYR A 77 11.68 7.32 -0.10
C TYR A 77 11.12 8.66 0.43
N VAL A 78 9.85 8.64 0.82
CA VAL A 78 9.21 9.80 1.45
C VAL A 78 9.50 9.75 2.95
N GLN A 79 10.21 10.74 3.45
CA GLN A 79 10.59 10.82 4.85
C GLN A 79 9.36 10.77 5.76
N GLY A 80 9.41 9.90 6.77
CA GLY A 80 8.33 9.79 7.75
C GLY A 80 7.10 9.04 7.27
N SER A 81 7.15 8.41 6.10
CA SER A 81 5.99 7.70 5.55
C SER A 81 5.88 6.24 5.98
N THR A 82 6.84 5.73 6.73
CA THR A 82 6.80 4.35 7.19
C THR A 82 5.79 4.19 8.31
N ILE A 83 4.86 3.24 8.15
CA ILE A 83 3.80 2.97 9.12
C ILE A 83 3.82 1.48 9.45
N TYR A 84 3.76 1.17 10.74
CA TYR A 84 3.66 -0.21 11.20
C TYR A 84 2.21 -0.57 11.51
N TYR A 85 1.78 -1.73 11.02
CA TYR A 85 0.45 -2.27 11.28
C TYR A 85 0.56 -3.63 11.94
N CYS A 86 -0.36 -3.90 12.87
CA CYS A 86 -0.47 -5.22 13.48
C CYS A 86 -1.42 -6.09 12.64
N ALA A 87 -0.95 -7.25 12.23
CA ALA A 87 -1.73 -8.18 11.41
C ALA A 87 -2.60 -9.09 12.29
N ASP A 88 -3.43 -8.48 13.11
CA ASP A 88 -4.31 -9.19 14.06
C ASP A 88 -5.77 -9.24 13.59
N GLY A 89 -6.03 -8.81 12.35
CA GLY A 89 -7.38 -8.77 11.79
C GLY A 89 -8.16 -7.50 12.07
N SER A 90 -7.61 -6.59 12.85
CA SER A 90 -8.25 -5.31 13.14
C SER A 90 -7.80 -4.24 12.15
N ALA A 91 -8.63 -3.22 11.96
CA ALA A 91 -8.30 -2.09 11.09
C ALA A 91 -7.60 -0.99 11.89
N TYR A 92 -6.52 -0.46 11.34
CA TYR A 92 -5.77 0.65 11.93
C TYR A 92 -5.62 1.75 10.88
N GLN A 93 -5.78 3.00 11.29
CA GLN A 93 -5.77 4.14 10.39
C GLN A 93 -4.68 5.13 10.79
N TYR A 94 -3.90 5.58 9.80
CA TYR A 94 -2.83 6.55 10.00
C TYR A 94 -2.81 7.57 8.87
N ASN A 95 -2.27 8.76 9.14
CA ASN A 95 -2.08 9.80 8.14
C ASN A 95 -0.62 9.86 7.71
N VAL A 96 -0.39 9.98 6.40
CA VAL A 96 0.92 10.21 5.82
C VAL A 96 0.97 11.63 5.31
N THR A 97 1.99 12.38 5.70
CA THR A 97 2.18 13.78 5.31
C THR A 97 3.48 13.93 4.52
N GLY A 98 3.73 15.14 4.02
CA GLY A 98 4.94 15.41 3.26
C GLY A 98 4.86 15.01 1.80
N LEU A 99 3.65 14.79 1.28
CA LEU A 99 3.42 14.45 -0.12
C LEU A 99 3.26 15.72 -0.96
N ALA A 100 3.46 15.58 -2.29
CA ALA A 100 3.28 16.68 -3.24
C ALA A 100 2.08 16.37 -4.13
N PRO A 101 1.04 17.24 -4.15
CA PRO A 101 -0.12 17.02 -5.00
C PRO A 101 0.28 16.88 -6.47
N GLY A 102 -0.31 15.94 -7.16
CA GLY A 102 -0.02 15.68 -8.57
C GLY A 102 1.18 14.80 -8.84
N LYS A 103 1.97 14.49 -7.83
CA LYS A 103 3.09 13.54 -7.96
C LYS A 103 2.59 12.11 -7.85
N GLN A 104 3.34 11.18 -8.41
CA GLN A 104 3.02 9.77 -8.35
C GLN A 104 3.81 9.08 -7.25
N TYR A 105 3.15 8.17 -6.56
CA TYR A 105 3.72 7.42 -5.45
C TYR A 105 3.37 5.95 -5.57
N LYS A 106 4.18 5.10 -4.97
CA LYS A 106 3.82 3.69 -4.74
C LYS A 106 4.00 3.38 -3.26
N ILE A 107 3.28 2.37 -2.80
CA ILE A 107 3.42 1.88 -1.44
C ILE A 107 4.16 0.55 -1.49
N THR A 108 5.24 0.45 -0.71
CA THR A 108 5.90 -0.83 -0.47
C THR A 108 5.32 -1.44 0.79
N ILE A 109 5.06 -2.72 0.75
CA ILE A 109 4.53 -3.49 1.89
C ILE A 109 5.63 -4.47 2.27
N SER A 110 6.12 -4.38 3.50
CA SER A 110 7.24 -5.19 3.97
C SER A 110 6.91 -5.90 5.26
N TYR A 111 7.19 -7.20 5.30
CA TYR A 111 7.00 -8.01 6.48
C TYR A 111 8.35 -8.66 6.83
N ASP A 112 8.97 -8.19 7.90
CA ASP A 112 10.35 -8.56 8.25
C ASP A 112 10.50 -10.05 8.62
N ASN A 113 9.40 -10.73 8.91
CA ASN A 113 9.40 -12.15 9.25
C ASN A 113 9.03 -13.05 8.07
N GLY A 114 9.21 -12.55 6.84
CA GLY A 114 8.84 -13.26 5.62
C GLY A 114 9.60 -14.54 5.36
N ASN A 115 10.64 -14.85 6.15
CA ASN A 115 11.35 -16.13 6.08
C ASN A 115 10.51 -17.29 6.64
N LYS A 116 9.54 -16.98 7.49
CA LYS A 116 8.74 -17.98 8.18
C LYS A 116 7.24 -17.83 7.96
N TYR A 117 6.80 -16.61 7.79
CA TYR A 117 5.38 -16.28 7.72
C TYR A 117 5.11 -15.31 6.58
N TYR A 118 3.84 -15.21 6.20
CA TYR A 118 3.38 -14.25 5.19
C TYR A 118 2.22 -13.45 5.77
N VAL A 119 1.95 -12.29 5.19
CA VAL A 119 0.84 -11.43 5.59
C VAL A 119 -0.17 -11.35 4.46
N THR A 120 -1.46 -11.35 4.83
CA THR A 120 -2.58 -11.26 3.89
C THR A 120 -3.56 -10.22 4.40
N GLY A 121 -4.01 -9.33 3.54
CA GLY A 121 -4.98 -8.33 3.93
C GLY A 121 -5.16 -7.26 2.89
N GLY A 122 -5.39 -6.04 3.35
CA GLY A 122 -5.64 -4.93 2.45
C GLY A 122 -5.37 -3.58 3.07
N LEU A 123 -5.25 -2.58 2.19
CA LEU A 123 -5.11 -1.18 2.54
C LEU A 123 -6.20 -0.38 1.86
N LYS A 124 -6.66 0.66 2.54
CA LYS A 124 -7.54 1.68 1.97
C LYS A 124 -6.81 3.00 2.04
N VAL A 125 -6.47 3.56 0.90
CA VAL A 125 -5.68 4.80 0.81
C VAL A 125 -6.58 5.91 0.31
N GLU A 126 -6.85 6.91 1.15
CA GLU A 126 -7.75 8.00 0.83
C GLU A 126 -6.98 9.27 0.53
N GLY A 127 -7.44 10.06 -0.44
CA GLY A 127 -6.81 11.31 -0.82
C GLY A 127 -6.12 11.26 -2.18
N LEU A 128 -6.57 10.37 -3.07
CA LEU A 128 -6.06 10.31 -4.45
C LEU A 128 -6.37 11.58 -5.23
N GLY A 129 -5.51 11.86 -6.20
CA GLY A 129 -5.69 12.97 -7.14
C GLY A 129 -6.47 12.57 -8.38
N SER A 130 -5.96 12.93 -9.57
CA SER A 130 -6.64 12.70 -10.83
C SER A 130 -6.84 11.20 -11.09
N GLU A 131 -8.07 10.79 -11.38
CA GLU A 131 -8.40 9.41 -11.70
C GLU A 131 -7.76 8.93 -13.01
N GLU A 132 -7.43 9.85 -13.90
CA GLU A 132 -6.80 9.52 -15.19
C GLU A 132 -5.43 8.87 -15.01
N LEU A 133 -4.76 9.18 -13.91
CA LEU A 133 -3.43 8.65 -13.63
C LEU A 133 -3.44 7.47 -12.66
N ASN A 134 -4.61 7.15 -12.10
CA ASN A 134 -4.77 6.03 -11.18
C ASN A 134 -5.49 4.90 -11.91
N THR A 135 -4.89 3.72 -11.96
CA THR A 135 -5.43 2.61 -12.72
C THR A 135 -5.52 1.35 -11.86
N TYR A 136 -6.51 0.52 -12.19
CA TYR A 136 -6.56 -0.84 -11.65
C TYR A 136 -5.37 -1.62 -12.18
N GLY A 137 -4.66 -2.30 -11.29
CA GLY A 137 -3.50 -3.05 -11.71
C GLY A 137 -3.05 -4.08 -10.69
N GLU A 138 -2.13 -4.93 -11.14
CA GLU A 138 -1.45 -5.91 -10.28
C GLU A 138 -0.16 -5.30 -9.78
N GLU A 139 0.60 -6.03 -8.98
CA GLU A 139 1.81 -5.50 -8.37
C GLU A 139 2.79 -4.91 -9.39
N SER A 140 3.46 -3.83 -8.99
CA SER A 140 4.51 -3.23 -9.79
C SER A 140 5.75 -4.15 -9.82
N THR A 141 6.35 -4.28 -11.01
CA THR A 141 7.58 -5.05 -11.16
C THR A 141 8.83 -4.25 -10.81
N ASN A 142 8.68 -2.95 -10.58
CA ASN A 142 9.78 -2.03 -10.25
C ASN A 142 9.85 -1.74 -8.75
N SER A 143 9.88 -2.77 -8.00
CA SER A 143 9.94 -2.63 -6.54
C SER A 143 11.38 -2.60 -6.03
#